data_6fe80d497ab7e65704b8c4d378aaecf5
#
_entry.id   6fe80d497ab7e65704b8c4d378aaecf5
#
_cell.length_a   1.000
_cell.length_b   1.000
_cell.length_c   1.000
_cell.angle_alpha   90.00
_cell.angle_beta   90.00
_cell.angle_gamma   90.00
#
_symmetry.space_group_name_H-M   'P 1'
#
loop_
_entity.id
_entity.type
_entity.pdbx_description
1 polymer ?
#
loop_
_entity_poly.entity_id
_entity_poly.type
_entity_poly.pdbx_seq_one_letter_code
_entity_poly.pdbx_strand_id
1 'polypeptide(L)'
;MKKALLTTKVGMTQIFAADGTLVPVTVLQAAPNVVTQVKTMDNDGYEAVQVGYGEIRDVLVNKPRKGHFAKAGVANKRFLREFKFENSTEYAVGQEIKADIFAEGDKIDATGISKGKGFQGAIKRYGQHRGPMAHGSKFHRHQGSNGSATTPGRVFKGKGMPGHMGSKKVTTQNLEVVRIDAENNLILIKGAVPGPKKCLVTLKETVKAGK
;
A
#
# COMPACT_ATOMS: atom_id res chain seq x y z
N MET A 1 13.04 -6.06 8.90
CA MET A 1 12.64 -4.64 8.92
C MET A 1 12.46 -4.17 10.36
N LYS A 2 12.80 -2.91 10.67
CA LYS A 2 12.72 -2.40 12.05
C LYS A 2 11.36 -1.76 12.35
N LYS A 3 10.77 -1.07 11.36
CA LYS A 3 9.56 -0.27 11.52
C LYS A 3 8.49 -0.63 10.47
N ALA A 4 7.26 -0.88 10.90
CA ALA A 4 6.10 -1.07 10.01
C ALA A 4 4.80 -0.71 10.73
N LEU A 5 3.82 -0.18 9.98
CA LEU A 5 2.54 0.26 10.53
C LEU A 5 1.43 0.17 9.47
N LEU A 6 0.20 -0.12 9.91
CA LEU A 6 -1.00 -0.01 9.09
C LEU A 6 -1.65 1.34 9.31
N THR A 7 -2.03 1.99 8.22
CA THR A 7 -2.62 3.33 8.24
C THR A 7 -3.79 3.43 7.28
N THR A 8 -4.60 4.47 7.43
CA THR A 8 -5.68 4.80 6.50
C THR A 8 -5.38 6.14 5.82
N LYS A 9 -5.51 6.18 4.50
CA LYS A 9 -5.32 7.42 3.73
C LYS A 9 -6.48 8.38 3.95
N VAL A 10 -6.21 9.53 4.57
CA VAL A 10 -7.20 10.61 4.76
C VAL A 10 -7.35 11.43 3.49
N GLY A 11 -6.23 11.91 2.94
CA GLY A 11 -6.22 12.75 1.75
C GLY A 11 -4.84 13.28 1.42
N MET A 12 -4.82 14.32 0.59
CA MET A 12 -3.61 15.06 0.29
C MET A 12 -3.83 16.54 0.57
N THR A 13 -2.79 17.20 1.01
CA THR A 13 -2.71 18.63 1.25
C THR A 13 -1.31 19.12 0.92
N GLN A 14 -1.02 20.35 1.27
CA GLN A 14 0.32 20.95 1.15
C GLN A 14 0.67 21.65 2.45
N ILE A 15 1.95 21.70 2.72
CA ILE A 15 2.53 22.45 3.84
C ILE A 15 3.70 23.29 3.32
N PHE A 16 4.02 24.36 4.03
CA PHE A 16 5.20 25.16 3.75
C PHE A 16 6.33 24.71 4.68
N ALA A 17 7.49 24.48 4.11
CA ALA A 17 8.72 24.25 4.86
C ALA A 17 9.26 25.59 5.42
N ALA A 18 10.22 25.52 6.32
CA ALA A 18 10.81 26.71 6.94
C ALA A 18 11.47 27.68 5.95
N ASP A 19 11.92 27.17 4.82
CA ASP A 19 12.49 27.92 3.69
C ASP A 19 11.43 28.55 2.76
N GLY A 20 10.14 28.41 3.08
CA GLY A 20 9.02 28.85 2.23
C GLY A 20 8.68 27.91 1.07
N THR A 21 9.39 26.81 0.90
CA THR A 21 9.11 25.83 -0.15
C THR A 21 7.79 25.11 0.10
N LEU A 22 6.93 25.04 -0.92
CA LEU A 22 5.67 24.29 -0.88
C LEU A 22 5.93 22.79 -1.02
N VAL A 23 5.55 22.02 -0.01
CA VAL A 23 5.71 20.57 0.02
C VAL A 23 4.35 19.89 -0.09
N PRO A 24 4.05 19.15 -1.17
CA PRO A 24 2.84 18.35 -1.28
C PRO A 24 2.93 17.14 -0.35
N VAL A 25 1.91 16.93 0.49
CA VAL A 25 1.89 15.82 1.45
C VAL A 25 0.63 14.99 1.38
N THR A 26 0.77 13.71 1.63
CA THR A 26 -0.34 12.80 1.90
C THR A 26 -0.49 12.62 3.40
N VAL A 27 -1.70 12.84 3.90
CA VAL A 27 -2.06 12.66 5.32
C VAL A 27 -2.57 11.23 5.49
N LEU A 28 -1.93 10.51 6.40
CA LEU A 28 -2.29 9.15 6.79
C LEU A 28 -2.68 9.12 8.26
N GLN A 29 -3.81 8.50 8.57
CA GLN A 29 -4.23 8.24 9.94
C GLN A 29 -3.60 6.92 10.40
N ALA A 30 -2.82 6.98 11.44
CA ALA A 30 -2.08 5.88 12.04
C ALA A 30 -2.66 5.51 13.42
N ALA A 31 -3.99 5.30 13.49
CA ALA A 31 -4.61 4.85 14.73
C ALA A 31 -3.87 3.62 15.31
N PRO A 32 -3.88 3.41 16.64
CA PRO A 32 -3.09 2.35 17.26
C PRO A 32 -3.27 0.99 16.59
N ASN A 33 -2.17 0.38 16.24
CA ASN A 33 -2.10 -0.96 15.70
C ASN A 33 -1.87 -1.92 16.87
N VAL A 34 -2.72 -2.91 17.06
CA VAL A 34 -2.65 -3.81 18.20
C VAL A 34 -2.07 -5.15 17.77
N VAL A 35 -1.08 -5.65 18.50
CA VAL A 35 -0.50 -6.98 18.29
C VAL A 35 -1.53 -8.05 18.67
N THR A 36 -1.94 -8.85 17.69
CA THR A 36 -2.94 -9.91 17.88
C THR A 36 -2.31 -11.30 18.05
N GLN A 37 -1.13 -11.52 17.51
CA GLN A 37 -0.39 -12.76 17.62
C GLN A 37 1.10 -12.54 17.36
N VAL A 38 1.94 -13.18 18.11
CA VAL A 38 3.38 -13.30 17.83
C VAL A 38 3.61 -14.71 17.31
N LYS A 39 4.21 -14.83 16.14
CA LYS A 39 4.56 -16.11 15.51
C LYS A 39 6.01 -16.44 15.76
N THR A 40 6.26 -17.69 16.15
CA THR A 40 7.58 -18.19 16.49
C THR A 40 7.98 -19.36 15.59
N MET A 41 9.29 -19.62 15.52
CA MET A 41 9.81 -20.74 14.71
C MET A 41 9.23 -22.09 15.12
N ASP A 42 9.03 -22.30 16.42
CA ASP A 42 8.60 -23.60 16.98
C ASP A 42 7.14 -23.95 16.61
N ASN A 43 6.25 -22.96 16.64
CA ASN A 43 4.82 -23.18 16.41
C ASN A 43 4.40 -22.95 14.95
N ASP A 44 4.95 -21.91 14.29
CA ASP A 44 4.49 -21.43 12.98
C ASP A 44 5.52 -21.69 11.86
N GLY A 45 6.76 -22.06 12.20
CA GLY A 45 7.85 -22.28 11.26
C GLY A 45 8.48 -20.99 10.71
N TYR A 46 8.08 -19.83 11.21
CA TYR A 46 8.67 -18.53 10.90
C TYR A 46 8.35 -17.50 11.98
N GLU A 47 9.17 -16.47 12.07
CA GLU A 47 8.98 -15.36 12.99
C GLU A 47 8.25 -14.20 12.34
N ALA A 48 7.18 -13.72 12.98
CA ALA A 48 6.42 -12.57 12.55
C ALA A 48 5.51 -12.05 13.67
N VAL A 49 5.14 -10.79 13.58
CA VAL A 49 4.13 -10.17 14.45
C VAL A 49 2.88 -9.89 13.63
N GLN A 50 1.76 -10.45 14.02
CA GLN A 50 0.47 -10.16 13.43
C GLN A 50 -0.14 -8.95 14.12
N VAL A 51 -0.53 -7.96 13.33
CA VAL A 51 -1.03 -6.67 13.80
C VAL A 51 -2.46 -6.46 13.30
N GLY A 52 -3.34 -6.04 14.20
CA GLY A 52 -4.72 -5.66 13.94
C GLY A 52 -4.89 -4.15 13.83
N TYR A 53 -5.65 -3.67 12.83
CA TYR A 53 -5.91 -2.27 12.59
C TYR A 53 -7.36 -2.00 12.18
N GLY A 54 -7.87 -0.84 12.59
CA GLY A 54 -9.21 -0.36 12.28
C GLY A 54 -10.31 -1.12 13.04
N GLU A 55 -11.24 -0.38 13.58
CA GLU A 55 -12.37 -0.94 14.33
C GLU A 55 -13.42 -1.55 13.42
N ILE A 56 -14.10 -2.56 13.91
CA ILE A 56 -15.21 -3.22 13.24
C ILE A 56 -16.29 -3.61 14.24
N ARG A 57 -17.55 -3.42 13.89
CA ARG A 57 -18.67 -3.83 14.72
C ARG A 57 -18.72 -5.36 14.82
N ASP A 58 -19.03 -5.88 15.99
CA ASP A 58 -19.04 -7.32 16.29
C ASP A 58 -19.99 -8.14 15.41
N VAL A 59 -21.10 -7.54 14.98
CA VAL A 59 -22.07 -8.18 14.08
C VAL A 59 -21.44 -8.51 12.71
N LEU A 60 -20.44 -7.75 12.28
CA LEU A 60 -19.75 -7.94 10.99
C LEU A 60 -18.57 -8.93 11.06
N VAL A 61 -18.30 -9.49 12.24
CA VAL A 61 -17.18 -10.41 12.45
C VAL A 61 -17.71 -11.83 12.59
N ASN A 62 -17.22 -12.75 11.79
CA ASN A 62 -17.60 -14.17 11.85
C ASN A 62 -16.99 -14.86 13.09
N LYS A 63 -17.58 -16.00 13.51
CA LYS A 63 -17.19 -16.75 14.71
C LYS A 63 -15.68 -17.09 14.78
N PRO A 64 -15.02 -17.60 13.72
CA PRO A 64 -13.58 -17.90 13.77
C PRO A 64 -12.73 -16.68 14.09
N ARG A 65 -13.02 -15.52 13.48
CA ARG A 65 -12.28 -14.28 13.76
C ARG A 65 -12.55 -13.75 15.17
N LYS A 66 -13.79 -13.85 15.67
CA LYS A 66 -14.11 -13.50 17.06
C LYS A 66 -13.27 -14.35 18.04
N GLY A 67 -13.19 -15.66 17.81
CA GLY A 67 -12.37 -16.56 18.61
C GLY A 67 -10.87 -16.18 18.57
N HIS A 68 -10.36 -15.80 17.41
CA HIS A 68 -8.98 -15.34 17.26
C HIS A 68 -8.68 -14.09 18.10
N PHE A 69 -9.55 -13.06 18.04
CA PHE A 69 -9.39 -11.84 18.83
C PHE A 69 -9.62 -12.08 20.33
N ALA A 70 -10.59 -12.93 20.69
CA ALA A 70 -10.84 -13.31 22.08
C ALA A 70 -9.63 -14.02 22.70
N LYS A 71 -8.95 -14.92 21.97
CA LYS A 71 -7.71 -15.57 22.41
C LYS A 71 -6.60 -14.56 22.69
N ALA A 72 -6.54 -13.48 21.91
CA ALA A 72 -5.58 -12.40 22.08
C ALA A 72 -5.99 -11.37 23.15
N GLY A 73 -7.22 -11.45 23.69
CA GLY A 73 -7.75 -10.45 24.63
C GLY A 73 -7.94 -9.06 24.01
N VAL A 74 -8.10 -8.97 22.67
CA VAL A 74 -8.13 -7.72 21.91
C VAL A 74 -9.49 -7.51 21.26
N ALA A 75 -9.95 -6.26 21.19
CA ALA A 75 -11.16 -5.90 20.46
C ALA A 75 -11.05 -6.27 18.96
N ASN A 76 -12.20 -6.57 18.33
CA ASN A 76 -12.25 -6.97 16.93
C ASN A 76 -11.65 -5.89 16.01
N LYS A 77 -10.72 -6.27 15.14
CA LYS A 77 -10.08 -5.40 14.17
C LYS A 77 -10.46 -5.76 12.74
N ARG A 78 -10.55 -4.73 11.89
CA ARG A 78 -10.99 -4.87 10.50
C ARG A 78 -9.93 -5.52 9.63
N PHE A 79 -8.68 -5.12 9.80
CA PHE A 79 -7.54 -5.57 9.02
C PHE A 79 -6.54 -6.30 9.91
N LEU A 80 -6.05 -7.43 9.43
CA LEU A 80 -4.95 -8.19 10.02
C LEU A 80 -3.83 -8.28 8.97
N ARG A 81 -2.60 -7.99 9.37
CA ARG A 81 -1.40 -8.13 8.55
C ARG A 81 -0.25 -8.59 9.41
N GLU A 82 0.68 -9.29 8.78
CA GLU A 82 1.89 -9.79 9.42
C GLU A 82 3.10 -8.99 8.97
N PHE A 83 3.96 -8.71 9.92
CA PHE A 83 5.22 -8.03 9.71
C PHE A 83 6.36 -8.87 10.28
N LYS A 84 7.42 -9.05 9.49
CA LYS A 84 8.66 -9.71 9.92
C LYS A 84 9.59 -8.64 10.48
N PHE A 85 9.41 -8.30 11.76
CA PHE A 85 10.35 -7.43 12.46
C PHE A 85 11.65 -8.18 12.76
N GLU A 86 12.75 -7.44 12.92
CA GLU A 86 14.03 -8.02 13.33
C GLU A 86 13.95 -8.57 14.76
N ASN A 87 13.23 -7.85 15.63
CA ASN A 87 13.01 -8.20 17.03
C ASN A 87 11.56 -8.65 17.25
N SER A 88 11.07 -9.63 16.49
CA SER A 88 9.67 -10.08 16.59
C SER A 88 9.32 -10.68 17.96
N THR A 89 10.29 -11.22 18.67
CA THR A 89 10.13 -11.82 20.00
C THR A 89 9.94 -10.82 21.14
N GLU A 90 10.29 -9.56 20.95
CA GLU A 90 10.14 -8.51 21.96
C GLU A 90 8.70 -7.97 22.07
N TYR A 91 7.87 -8.26 21.06
CA TYR A 91 6.48 -7.82 21.05
C TYR A 91 5.58 -8.72 21.90
N ALA A 92 4.73 -8.09 22.71
CA ALA A 92 3.71 -8.80 23.49
C ALA A 92 2.33 -8.71 22.82
N VAL A 93 1.54 -9.78 22.96
CA VAL A 93 0.13 -9.77 22.49
C VAL A 93 -0.65 -8.71 23.27
N GLY A 94 -1.44 -7.89 22.57
CA GLY A 94 -2.16 -6.77 23.15
C GLY A 94 -1.38 -5.45 23.15
N GLN A 95 -0.07 -5.46 22.85
CA GLN A 95 0.74 -4.26 22.75
C GLN A 95 0.26 -3.36 21.62
N GLU A 96 0.24 -2.05 21.83
CA GLU A 96 -0.09 -1.04 20.83
C GLU A 96 1.17 -0.48 20.15
N ILE A 97 1.14 -0.44 18.83
CA ILE A 97 2.16 0.22 18.00
C ILE A 97 1.52 1.49 17.43
N LYS A 98 2.08 2.65 17.75
CA LYS A 98 1.56 3.98 17.39
C LYS A 98 2.44 4.65 16.33
N ALA A 99 2.05 5.86 15.94
CA ALA A 99 2.75 6.67 14.93
C ALA A 99 4.20 7.02 15.32
N ASP A 100 4.50 7.04 16.60
CA ASP A 100 5.79 7.38 17.22
C ASP A 100 6.94 6.39 16.88
N ILE A 101 6.61 5.23 16.31
CA ILE A 101 7.64 4.31 15.79
C ILE A 101 8.48 4.93 14.66
N PHE A 102 7.92 5.90 13.92
CA PHE A 102 8.62 6.66 12.89
C PHE A 102 9.12 7.99 13.46
N ALA A 103 10.14 8.56 12.82
CA ALA A 103 10.65 9.90 13.09
C ALA A 103 10.52 10.77 11.84
N GLU A 104 10.50 12.10 12.03
CA GLU A 104 10.58 13.05 10.93
C GLU A 104 11.89 12.87 10.16
N GLY A 105 11.84 12.91 8.83
CA GLY A 105 12.97 12.62 7.95
C GLY A 105 13.16 11.13 7.62
N ASP A 106 12.49 10.19 8.31
CA ASP A 106 12.57 8.77 7.97
C ASP A 106 12.15 8.52 6.53
N LYS A 107 12.87 7.61 5.86
CA LYS A 107 12.52 7.13 4.52
C LYS A 107 11.70 5.84 4.63
N ILE A 108 10.55 5.83 3.99
CA ILE A 108 9.56 4.76 4.09
C ILE A 108 9.04 4.30 2.74
N ASP A 109 8.57 3.06 2.70
CA ASP A 109 7.86 2.47 1.57
C ASP A 109 6.37 2.37 1.89
N ALA A 110 5.53 2.97 1.04
CA ALA A 110 4.08 2.95 1.19
C ALA A 110 3.43 1.97 0.21
N THR A 111 2.75 0.95 0.72
CA THR A 111 2.07 -0.08 -0.07
C THR A 111 0.56 0.05 0.06
N GLY A 112 -0.14 0.13 -1.06
CA GLY A 112 -1.60 0.19 -1.10
C GLY A 112 -2.18 -0.44 -2.35
N ILE A 113 -3.50 -0.51 -2.41
CA ILE A 113 -4.23 -0.92 -3.62
C ILE A 113 -4.48 0.33 -4.47
N SER A 114 -3.96 0.34 -5.69
CA SER A 114 -4.13 1.47 -6.61
C SER A 114 -5.60 1.68 -7.00
N LYS A 115 -5.96 2.91 -7.39
CA LYS A 115 -7.29 3.21 -7.92
C LYS A 115 -7.59 2.35 -9.14
N GLY A 116 -8.76 1.71 -9.17
CA GLY A 116 -9.24 0.98 -10.34
C GLY A 116 -9.50 1.92 -11.51
N LYS A 117 -9.18 1.48 -12.72
CA LYS A 117 -9.40 2.21 -13.97
C LYS A 117 -10.28 1.43 -14.96
N GLY A 118 -10.82 0.28 -14.52
CA GLY A 118 -11.64 -0.60 -15.35
C GLY A 118 -10.87 -1.24 -16.50
N PHE A 119 -11.57 -1.66 -17.53
CA PHE A 119 -10.97 -2.20 -18.75
C PHE A 119 -10.43 -1.06 -19.61
N GLN A 120 -9.14 -1.11 -19.95
CA GLN A 120 -8.45 -0.06 -20.70
C GLN A 120 -7.79 -0.62 -21.95
N GLY A 121 -7.76 0.20 -23.01
CA GLY A 121 -7.03 -0.09 -24.24
C GLY A 121 -5.51 -0.09 -24.02
N ALA A 122 -4.80 -0.70 -24.96
CA ALA A 122 -3.34 -0.88 -24.89
C ALA A 122 -2.58 0.45 -24.82
N ILE A 123 -3.08 1.50 -25.42
CA ILE A 123 -2.47 2.83 -25.38
C ILE A 123 -2.40 3.35 -23.94
N LYS A 124 -3.51 3.36 -23.20
CA LYS A 124 -3.54 3.85 -21.82
C LYS A 124 -2.86 2.87 -20.85
N ARG A 125 -2.99 1.56 -21.10
CA ARG A 125 -2.48 0.53 -20.20
C ARG A 125 -0.97 0.37 -20.25
N TYR A 126 -0.38 0.53 -21.45
CA TYR A 126 1.05 0.28 -21.71
C TYR A 126 1.79 1.47 -22.31
N GLY A 127 1.13 2.61 -22.53
CA GLY A 127 1.76 3.78 -23.13
C GLY A 127 2.08 3.62 -24.61
N GLN A 128 1.36 2.75 -25.32
CA GLN A 128 1.57 2.56 -26.76
C GLN A 128 1.19 3.83 -27.55
N HIS A 129 1.86 4.07 -28.67
CA HIS A 129 1.54 5.18 -29.56
C HIS A 129 0.19 4.99 -30.25
N ARG A 130 -0.54 6.08 -30.40
CA ARG A 130 -1.76 6.13 -31.21
C ARG A 130 -1.42 6.32 -32.69
N GLY A 131 -2.31 5.93 -33.55
CA GLY A 131 -2.21 6.25 -34.99
C GLY A 131 -2.51 7.72 -35.28
N PRO A 132 -2.31 8.17 -36.54
CA PRO A 132 -2.64 9.51 -37.00
C PRO A 132 -4.12 9.85 -36.78
N MET A 133 -4.41 11.08 -36.40
CA MET A 133 -5.80 11.55 -36.16
C MET A 133 -6.36 12.32 -37.39
N ALA A 134 -5.53 12.57 -38.39
CA ALA A 134 -5.85 13.29 -39.63
C ALA A 134 -5.36 12.48 -40.84
N HIS A 135 -5.39 13.11 -42.02
CA HIS A 135 -4.95 12.53 -43.32
C HIS A 135 -5.70 11.25 -43.72
N GLY A 136 -7.00 11.16 -43.38
CA GLY A 136 -7.85 10.01 -43.73
C GLY A 136 -7.58 8.72 -42.98
N SER A 137 -6.70 8.74 -41.98
CA SER A 137 -6.43 7.56 -41.17
C SER A 137 -7.68 7.18 -40.37
N LYS A 138 -7.99 5.88 -40.38
CA LYS A 138 -9.03 5.27 -39.53
C LYS A 138 -8.41 4.53 -38.32
N PHE A 139 -7.07 4.51 -38.24
CA PHE A 139 -6.30 3.84 -37.18
C PHE A 139 -5.97 4.83 -36.06
N HIS A 140 -6.92 5.11 -35.18
CA HIS A 140 -6.75 6.11 -34.12
C HIS A 140 -6.15 5.51 -32.83
N ARG A 141 -6.94 4.72 -32.10
CA ARG A 141 -6.54 4.16 -30.80
C ARG A 141 -6.56 2.63 -30.79
N HIS A 142 -6.30 2.03 -31.96
CA HIS A 142 -6.23 0.57 -32.09
C HIS A 142 -4.95 0.00 -31.50
N GLN A 143 -5.01 -1.27 -31.07
CA GLN A 143 -3.88 -1.98 -30.46
C GLN A 143 -2.71 -2.20 -31.44
N GLY A 144 -2.97 -2.24 -32.73
CA GLY A 144 -2.00 -2.63 -33.75
C GLY A 144 -1.89 -4.12 -33.99
N SER A 145 -0.96 -4.52 -34.85
CA SER A 145 -0.75 -5.91 -35.21
C SER A 145 -0.33 -6.77 -34.00
N ASN A 146 -0.79 -8.03 -33.97
CA ASN A 146 -0.38 -9.02 -33.00
C ASN A 146 0.90 -9.79 -33.37
N GLY A 147 1.43 -9.55 -34.54
CA GLY A 147 2.66 -10.18 -35.07
C GLY A 147 2.52 -10.66 -36.51
N SER A 148 3.53 -11.32 -37.00
CA SER A 148 3.54 -11.94 -38.36
C SER A 148 2.78 -13.25 -38.35
N ALA A 149 2.20 -13.61 -39.53
CA ALA A 149 1.39 -14.83 -39.69
C ALA A 149 2.23 -16.11 -39.77
N THR A 150 3.17 -16.17 -40.69
CA THR A 150 3.91 -17.40 -40.99
C THR A 150 4.95 -17.73 -39.90
N THR A 151 5.77 -16.76 -39.57
CA THR A 151 6.79 -16.90 -38.51
C THR A 151 6.70 -15.68 -37.63
N PRO A 152 6.38 -15.86 -36.33
CA PRO A 152 6.39 -17.05 -35.48
C PRO A 152 5.08 -17.86 -35.44
N GLY A 153 4.03 -17.52 -36.22
CA GLY A 153 2.74 -18.23 -36.24
C GLY A 153 1.94 -18.13 -34.92
N ARG A 154 2.32 -17.23 -34.02
CA ARG A 154 1.69 -17.07 -32.71
C ARG A 154 1.89 -15.66 -32.18
N VAL A 155 1.08 -15.26 -31.20
CA VAL A 155 1.29 -14.05 -30.42
C VAL A 155 2.25 -14.35 -29.27
N PHE A 156 3.31 -13.58 -29.13
CA PHE A 156 4.29 -13.78 -28.05
C PHE A 156 3.72 -13.50 -26.67
N LYS A 157 4.23 -14.23 -25.67
CA LYS A 157 3.95 -13.94 -24.26
C LYS A 157 4.37 -12.50 -23.91
N GLY A 158 3.59 -11.83 -23.06
CA GLY A 158 3.88 -10.46 -22.67
C GLY A 158 3.43 -9.38 -23.65
N LYS A 159 2.80 -9.73 -24.79
CA LYS A 159 2.20 -8.74 -25.69
C LYS A 159 1.21 -7.87 -24.94
N GLY A 160 1.43 -6.56 -24.98
CA GLY A 160 0.57 -5.58 -24.33
C GLY A 160 -0.81 -5.47 -24.99
N MET A 161 -1.84 -6.04 -24.38
CA MET A 161 -3.22 -6.06 -24.88
C MET A 161 -4.17 -5.29 -23.96
N PRO A 162 -5.35 -4.88 -24.44
CA PRO A 162 -6.41 -4.33 -23.61
C PRO A 162 -6.74 -5.24 -22.43
N GLY A 163 -7.18 -4.67 -21.32
CA GLY A 163 -7.55 -5.44 -20.16
C GLY A 163 -7.72 -4.58 -18.92
N HIS A 164 -7.95 -5.24 -17.79
CA HIS A 164 -8.13 -4.58 -16.50
C HIS A 164 -6.88 -3.77 -16.10
N MET A 165 -7.08 -2.52 -15.70
CA MET A 165 -6.04 -1.61 -15.23
C MET A 165 -6.38 -1.08 -13.83
N GLY A 166 -5.36 -0.92 -13.00
CA GLY A 166 -5.55 -0.50 -11.60
C GLY A 166 -6.02 -1.64 -10.69
N SER A 167 -6.48 -1.30 -9.48
CA SER A 167 -6.87 -2.23 -8.41
C SER A 167 -5.80 -3.29 -8.12
N LYS A 168 -4.54 -2.93 -8.30
CA LYS A 168 -3.37 -3.77 -8.04
C LYS A 168 -2.63 -3.26 -6.81
N LYS A 169 -2.00 -4.17 -6.08
CA LYS A 169 -1.05 -3.82 -5.02
C LYS A 169 0.15 -3.11 -5.63
N VAL A 170 0.40 -1.89 -5.18
CA VAL A 170 1.51 -1.04 -5.63
C VAL A 170 2.26 -0.51 -4.41
N THR A 171 3.57 -0.48 -4.50
CA THR A 171 4.44 0.12 -3.48
C THR A 171 5.16 1.30 -4.08
N THR A 172 5.01 2.46 -3.44
CA THR A 172 5.84 3.65 -3.71
C THR A 172 6.96 3.65 -2.68
N GLN A 173 8.18 3.60 -3.16
CA GLN A 173 9.37 3.46 -2.33
C GLN A 173 10.03 4.80 -2.04
N ASN A 174 10.81 4.86 -0.95
CA ASN A 174 11.68 5.97 -0.59
C ASN A 174 10.95 7.30 -0.43
N LEU A 175 9.76 7.27 0.19
CA LEU A 175 9.02 8.46 0.57
C LEU A 175 9.55 9.00 1.90
N GLU A 176 9.54 10.31 2.07
CA GLU A 176 10.00 11.00 3.25
C GLU A 176 8.85 11.32 4.21
N VAL A 177 9.03 11.03 5.49
CA VAL A 177 8.13 11.47 6.54
C VAL A 177 8.43 12.93 6.86
N VAL A 178 7.47 13.83 6.62
CA VAL A 178 7.65 15.27 6.81
C VAL A 178 7.33 15.69 8.23
N ARG A 179 6.22 15.15 8.77
CA ARG A 179 5.74 15.50 10.11
C ARG A 179 4.94 14.35 10.72
N ILE A 180 5.04 14.20 12.01
CA ILE A 180 4.26 13.26 12.81
C ILE A 180 3.48 14.03 13.87
N ASP A 181 2.19 13.82 13.89
CA ASP A 181 1.29 14.34 14.94
C ASP A 181 0.85 13.15 15.81
N ALA A 182 1.51 12.99 16.93
CA ALA A 182 1.26 11.89 17.84
C ALA A 182 -0.08 12.00 18.56
N GLU A 183 -0.56 13.23 18.82
CA GLU A 183 -1.83 13.48 19.53
C GLU A 183 -3.02 13.04 18.67
N ASN A 184 -3.01 13.39 17.38
CA ASN A 184 -4.06 13.02 16.44
C ASN A 184 -3.78 11.71 15.70
N ASN A 185 -2.66 11.04 15.97
CA ASN A 185 -2.21 9.83 15.27
C ASN A 185 -2.14 10.03 13.75
N LEU A 186 -1.53 11.14 13.29
CA LEU A 186 -1.36 11.45 11.88
C LEU A 186 0.11 11.39 11.47
N ILE A 187 0.35 10.88 10.27
CA ILE A 187 1.66 10.88 9.63
C ILE A 187 1.53 11.61 8.29
N LEU A 188 2.32 12.64 8.07
CA LEU A 188 2.40 13.40 6.84
C LEU A 188 3.60 12.93 6.03
N ILE A 189 3.34 12.41 4.83
CA ILE A 189 4.36 11.85 3.94
C ILE A 189 4.47 12.72 2.69
N LYS A 190 5.68 13.08 2.30
CA LYS A 190 5.97 13.86 1.10
C LYS A 190 5.55 13.10 -0.14
N GLY A 191 4.68 13.71 -0.94
CA GLY A 191 4.27 13.17 -2.23
C GLY A 191 3.03 12.29 -2.20
N ALA A 192 2.87 11.46 -3.24
CA ALA A 192 1.67 10.67 -3.48
C ALA A 192 1.80 9.24 -2.92
N VAL A 193 0.74 8.78 -2.27
CA VAL A 193 0.61 7.41 -1.75
C VAL A 193 -0.47 6.66 -2.55
N PRO A 194 -0.27 5.37 -2.88
CA PRO A 194 -1.22 4.59 -3.67
C PRO A 194 -2.61 4.50 -3.03
N GLY A 195 -3.65 4.50 -3.85
CA GLY A 195 -5.02 4.22 -3.48
C GLY A 195 -5.93 5.45 -3.32
N PRO A 196 -7.24 5.22 -3.17
CA PRO A 196 -8.24 6.26 -2.90
C PRO A 196 -8.18 6.73 -1.44
N LYS A 197 -8.95 7.76 -1.10
CA LYS A 197 -9.23 8.12 0.30
C LYS A 197 -9.88 6.95 1.03
N LYS A 198 -9.62 6.81 2.32
CA LYS A 198 -10.10 5.74 3.21
C LYS A 198 -9.56 4.34 2.90
N CYS A 199 -8.58 4.20 1.99
CA CYS A 199 -7.93 2.90 1.75
C CYS A 199 -6.89 2.58 2.82
N LEU A 200 -6.69 1.27 3.04
CA LEU A 200 -5.59 0.77 3.86
C LEU A 200 -4.26 0.99 3.13
N VAL A 201 -3.31 1.56 3.86
CA VAL A 201 -1.93 1.74 3.42
C VAL A 201 -1.01 1.08 4.44
N THR A 202 -0.11 0.26 3.99
CA THR A 202 0.93 -0.34 4.81
C THR A 202 2.20 0.48 4.64
N LEU A 203 2.70 1.02 5.73
CA LEU A 203 3.99 1.69 5.81
C LEU A 203 5.05 0.71 6.29
N LYS A 204 6.24 0.80 5.72
CA LYS A 204 7.41 0.04 6.12
C LYS A 204 8.64 0.92 5.99
N GLU A 205 9.64 0.68 6.80
CA GLU A 205 10.97 1.23 6.57
C GLU A 205 11.45 0.87 5.17
N THR A 206 12.06 1.82 4.44
CA THR A 206 12.53 1.56 3.08
C THR A 206 13.71 0.61 3.06
N VAL A 207 13.72 -0.30 2.08
CA VAL A 207 14.86 -1.18 1.82
C VAL A 207 16.00 -0.47 1.07
N LYS A 208 15.78 0.77 0.63
CA LYS A 208 16.75 1.58 -0.15
C LYS A 208 17.43 2.69 0.67
N ALA A 209 17.11 2.84 1.95
CA ALA A 209 17.80 3.79 2.81
C ALA A 209 19.24 3.32 3.03
N GLY A 210 20.20 4.17 2.70
CA GLY A 210 21.62 3.90 2.94
C GLY A 210 22.40 3.33 1.74
N LYS A 211 21.88 3.46 0.52
CA LYS A 211 22.67 3.28 -0.71
C LYS A 211 22.84 4.61 -1.43
#